data_acb40dc8649829e4b7812f58773f15a2
#
_entry.id   acb40dc8649829e4b7812f58773f15a2
#
_cell.length_a   1.000
_cell.length_b   1.000
_cell.length_c   1.000
_cell.angle_alpha   90.00
_cell.angle_beta   90.00
_cell.angle_gamma   90.00
#
_symmetry.space_group_name_H-M   'P 1'
#
loop_
_entity.id
_entity.type
_entity.pdbx_description
1 polymer ?
#
loop_
_entity_poly.entity_id
_entity_poly.type
_entity_poly.pdbx_seq_one_letter_code
_entity_poly.pdbx_strand_id
1 'polypeptide(L)'
;MIEDDAALARSIAALLRAGGHAVDHVATGEDALAVVGGEPYARVILDVGLPDIDGFTVLAELRRRGEKVPVLMLTARDALDDRVRGLDLGADDYLRKPFEPQELEARVRALGRRRGGDPTPEITVGPLTINRSTGAADVAGRALDLRRRELAVLESLATRAGQVVPRELLIGEVFGFDEPVGSNAIEVHVTRLRGKLAPDGPGIRTVRGVGYMLDAQ
;
A
#
# COMPACT_ATOMS: atom_id res chain seq x y z
N MET A 1 -5.49 -8.11 2.45
CA MET A 1 -6.22 -8.85 1.38
C MET A 1 -7.16 -9.84 2.04
N ILE A 2 -8.41 -9.92 1.55
CA ILE A 2 -9.46 -10.79 2.06
C ILE A 2 -9.90 -11.68 0.91
N GLU A 3 -9.62 -12.99 0.98
CA GLU A 3 -9.85 -13.97 -0.08
C GLU A 3 -9.84 -15.38 0.52
N ASP A 4 -10.89 -16.17 0.33
CA ASP A 4 -11.02 -17.50 0.90
C ASP A 4 -10.34 -18.61 0.05
N ASP A 5 -10.22 -18.41 -1.26
CA ASP A 5 -9.42 -19.31 -2.10
C ASP A 5 -7.93 -19.15 -1.79
N ALA A 6 -7.40 -20.12 -1.04
CA ALA A 6 -5.99 -20.10 -0.62
C ALA A 6 -4.99 -20.14 -1.80
N ALA A 7 -5.36 -20.70 -2.96
CA ALA A 7 -4.47 -20.74 -4.12
C ALA A 7 -4.42 -19.35 -4.80
N LEU A 8 -5.57 -18.72 -4.98
CA LEU A 8 -5.70 -17.37 -5.52
C LEU A 8 -5.05 -16.37 -4.58
N ALA A 9 -5.30 -16.47 -3.26
CA ALA A 9 -4.70 -15.62 -2.24
C ALA A 9 -3.17 -15.66 -2.28
N ARG A 10 -2.56 -16.87 -2.35
CA ARG A 10 -1.11 -16.99 -2.48
C ARG A 10 -0.57 -16.35 -3.76
N SER A 11 -1.27 -16.53 -4.88
CA SER A 11 -0.87 -15.97 -6.17
C SER A 11 -0.92 -14.44 -6.16
N ILE A 12 -1.99 -13.85 -5.64
CA ILE A 12 -2.14 -12.40 -5.49
C ILE A 12 -1.08 -11.86 -4.52
N ALA A 13 -0.89 -12.50 -3.38
CA ALA A 13 0.10 -12.07 -2.39
C ALA A 13 1.52 -12.10 -2.97
N ALA A 14 1.88 -13.16 -3.70
CA ALA A 14 3.18 -13.27 -4.36
C ALA A 14 3.39 -12.14 -5.39
N LEU A 15 2.39 -11.86 -6.21
CA LEU A 15 2.41 -10.79 -7.20
C LEU A 15 2.60 -9.41 -6.54
N LEU A 16 1.81 -9.11 -5.52
CA LEU A 16 1.87 -7.82 -4.82
C LEU A 16 3.16 -7.65 -4.03
N ARG A 17 3.64 -8.70 -3.36
CA ARG A 17 4.95 -8.69 -2.68
C ARG A 17 6.09 -8.51 -3.68
N ALA A 18 6.01 -9.15 -4.83
CA ALA A 18 6.93 -8.90 -5.94
C ALA A 18 6.82 -7.45 -6.44
N GLY A 19 5.64 -6.81 -6.35
CA GLY A 19 5.39 -5.38 -6.58
C GLY A 19 5.87 -4.45 -5.47
N GLY A 20 6.49 -4.96 -4.39
CA GLY A 20 7.01 -4.15 -3.28
C GLY A 20 5.97 -3.82 -2.21
N HIS A 21 4.77 -4.43 -2.26
CA HIS A 21 3.74 -4.23 -1.25
C HIS A 21 3.92 -5.21 -0.08
N ALA A 22 3.74 -4.71 1.14
CA ALA A 22 3.46 -5.55 2.29
C ALA A 22 2.03 -6.10 2.15
N VAL A 23 1.82 -7.37 2.36
CA VAL A 23 0.52 -8.02 2.16
C VAL A 23 0.20 -8.92 3.33
N ASP A 24 -0.85 -8.53 4.08
CA ASP A 24 -1.50 -9.37 5.05
C ASP A 24 -2.72 -10.03 4.42
N HIS A 25 -3.02 -11.25 4.82
CA HIS A 25 -4.09 -12.05 4.27
C HIS A 25 -4.98 -12.61 5.39
N VAL A 26 -6.28 -12.49 5.20
CA VAL A 26 -7.31 -13.17 5.98
C VAL A 26 -8.30 -13.84 5.04
N ALA A 27 -8.91 -14.95 5.48
CA ALA A 27 -9.77 -15.77 4.64
C ALA A 27 -11.27 -15.51 4.86
N THR A 28 -11.63 -14.72 5.87
CA THR A 28 -13.02 -14.49 6.27
C THR A 28 -13.33 -13.00 6.40
N GLY A 29 -14.61 -12.66 6.25
CA GLY A 29 -15.05 -11.28 6.44
C GLY A 29 -15.03 -10.85 7.91
N GLU A 30 -15.29 -11.77 8.86
CA GLU A 30 -15.20 -11.47 10.29
C GLU A 30 -13.77 -11.12 10.70
N ASP A 31 -12.77 -11.90 10.26
CA ASP A 31 -11.36 -11.59 10.50
C ASP A 31 -10.97 -10.26 9.87
N ALA A 32 -11.47 -9.96 8.67
CA ALA A 32 -11.23 -8.68 8.00
C ALA A 32 -11.74 -7.50 8.84
N LEU A 33 -12.94 -7.61 9.39
CA LEU A 33 -13.52 -6.56 10.23
C LEU A 33 -12.79 -6.39 11.58
N ALA A 34 -12.14 -7.44 12.07
CA ALA A 34 -11.31 -7.38 13.27
C ALA A 34 -9.97 -6.67 13.00
N VAL A 35 -9.37 -6.92 11.84
CA VAL A 35 -8.01 -6.44 11.52
C VAL A 35 -8.02 -5.03 10.92
N VAL A 36 -8.95 -4.72 10.01
CA VAL A 36 -8.92 -3.44 9.26
C VAL A 36 -9.17 -2.21 10.14
N GLY A 37 -9.88 -2.33 11.25
CA GLY A 37 -10.11 -1.20 12.17
C GLY A 37 -8.97 -0.94 13.16
N GLY A 38 -8.02 -1.87 13.32
CA GLY A 38 -6.91 -1.76 14.29
C GLY A 38 -5.60 -1.30 13.68
N GLU A 39 -5.42 -1.45 12.37
CA GLU A 39 -4.15 -1.20 11.68
C GLU A 39 -4.33 -0.27 10.47
N PRO A 40 -3.36 0.62 10.20
CA PRO A 40 -3.46 1.61 9.12
C PRO A 40 -3.14 1.01 7.75
N TYR A 41 -4.02 0.22 7.19
CA TYR A 41 -3.84 -0.31 5.84
C TYR A 41 -3.90 0.78 4.76
N ALA A 42 -2.98 0.71 3.82
CA ALA A 42 -2.94 1.62 2.68
C ALA A 42 -4.10 1.36 1.70
N ARG A 43 -4.52 0.10 1.57
CA ARG A 43 -5.61 -0.36 0.69
C ARG A 43 -6.09 -1.75 1.08
N VAL A 44 -7.31 -2.07 0.71
CA VAL A 44 -7.93 -3.37 0.92
C VAL A 44 -8.28 -3.98 -0.45
N ILE A 45 -7.98 -5.26 -0.63
CA ILE A 45 -8.48 -6.08 -1.72
C ILE A 45 -9.47 -7.05 -1.08
N LEU A 46 -10.70 -7.07 -1.53
CA LEU A 46 -11.82 -7.75 -0.89
C LEU A 46 -12.60 -8.61 -1.87
N ASP A 47 -12.60 -9.91 -1.66
CA ASP A 47 -13.50 -10.78 -2.41
C ASP A 47 -14.96 -10.57 -1.99
N VAL A 48 -15.85 -10.63 -2.97
CA VAL A 48 -17.30 -10.58 -2.73
C VAL A 48 -17.79 -11.91 -2.16
N GLY A 49 -17.27 -13.03 -2.63
CA GLY A 49 -17.76 -14.38 -2.35
C GLY A 49 -17.14 -15.05 -1.12
N LEU A 50 -17.06 -14.36 0.02
CA LEU A 50 -16.51 -14.92 1.24
C LEU A 50 -17.44 -15.96 1.89
N PRO A 51 -16.90 -16.92 2.67
CA PRO A 51 -17.66 -18.07 3.17
C PRO A 51 -18.59 -17.75 4.35
N ASP A 52 -18.32 -16.68 5.09
CA ASP A 52 -19.03 -16.30 6.31
C ASP A 52 -20.02 -15.14 6.08
N ILE A 53 -19.48 -13.98 5.75
CA ILE A 53 -20.25 -12.77 5.40
C ILE A 53 -19.82 -12.24 4.05
N ASP A 54 -20.79 -11.86 3.23
CA ASP A 54 -20.57 -11.35 1.87
C ASP A 54 -19.69 -10.08 1.89
N GLY A 55 -18.77 -9.94 0.93
CA GLY A 55 -17.85 -8.83 0.84
C GLY A 55 -18.50 -7.45 0.76
N PHE A 56 -19.73 -7.35 0.23
CA PHE A 56 -20.50 -6.09 0.29
C PHE A 56 -20.90 -5.72 1.71
N THR A 57 -21.21 -6.71 2.54
CA THR A 57 -21.51 -6.51 3.96
C THR A 57 -20.27 -6.06 4.71
N VAL A 58 -19.09 -6.66 4.42
CA VAL A 58 -17.81 -6.21 4.97
C VAL A 58 -17.54 -4.74 4.60
N LEU A 59 -17.69 -4.39 3.32
CA LEU A 59 -17.49 -3.02 2.83
C LEU A 59 -18.42 -2.03 3.54
N ALA A 60 -19.73 -2.34 3.60
CA ALA A 60 -20.73 -1.49 4.27
C ALA A 60 -20.37 -1.26 5.75
N GLU A 61 -19.94 -2.30 6.44
CA GLU A 61 -19.54 -2.21 7.85
C GLU A 61 -18.27 -1.37 8.03
N LEU A 62 -17.26 -1.52 7.17
CA LEU A 62 -16.07 -0.67 7.18
C LEU A 62 -16.45 0.81 7.01
N ARG A 63 -17.32 1.12 6.06
CA ARG A 63 -17.78 2.49 5.82
C ARG A 63 -18.62 3.03 6.98
N ARG A 64 -19.46 2.20 7.60
CA ARG A 64 -20.22 2.55 8.81
C ARG A 64 -19.32 2.88 10.01
N ARG A 65 -18.16 2.21 10.14
CA ARG A 65 -17.12 2.50 11.15
C ARG A 65 -16.31 3.75 10.83
N GLY A 66 -16.56 4.40 9.69
CA GLY A 66 -15.81 5.58 9.26
C GLY A 66 -14.47 5.27 8.58
N GLU A 67 -14.21 3.99 8.30
CA GLU A 67 -13.00 3.58 7.60
C GLU A 67 -13.02 4.08 6.16
N LYS A 68 -12.01 4.88 5.81
CA LYS A 68 -11.84 5.49 4.48
C LYS A 68 -10.78 4.76 3.65
N VAL A 69 -10.32 3.60 4.09
CA VAL A 69 -9.34 2.81 3.36
C VAL A 69 -9.85 2.51 1.95
N PRO A 70 -9.06 2.73 0.89
CA PRO A 70 -9.45 2.39 -0.47
C PRO A 70 -9.67 0.87 -0.61
N VAL A 71 -10.78 0.49 -1.23
CA VAL A 71 -11.20 -0.91 -1.40
C VAL A 71 -11.33 -1.25 -2.87
N LEU A 72 -10.57 -2.28 -3.30
CA LEU A 72 -10.75 -2.99 -4.57
C LEU A 72 -11.58 -4.24 -4.32
N MET A 73 -12.76 -4.30 -4.93
CA MET A 73 -13.61 -5.50 -4.86
C MET A 73 -13.18 -6.50 -5.94
N LEU A 74 -13.00 -7.76 -5.55
CA LEU A 74 -12.87 -8.87 -6.49
C LEU A 74 -14.23 -9.57 -6.63
N THR A 75 -14.69 -9.82 -7.86
CA THR A 75 -16.00 -10.41 -8.09
C THR A 75 -15.98 -11.43 -9.22
N ALA A 76 -16.63 -12.57 -9.01
CA ALA A 76 -16.88 -13.57 -10.07
C ALA A 76 -18.13 -13.24 -10.91
N ARG A 77 -18.94 -12.26 -10.50
CA ARG A 77 -20.27 -12.00 -11.07
C ARG A 77 -20.26 -10.91 -12.14
N ASP A 78 -21.00 -11.21 -13.22
CA ASP A 78 -21.21 -10.31 -14.36
C ASP A 78 -22.31 -9.24 -14.12
N ALA A 79 -22.96 -9.24 -12.98
CA ALA A 79 -24.12 -8.40 -12.77
C ALA A 79 -23.69 -6.93 -12.70
N LEU A 80 -24.19 -6.15 -13.68
CA LEU A 80 -24.12 -4.69 -13.66
C LEU A 80 -24.62 -4.15 -12.31
N ASP A 81 -25.62 -4.81 -11.74
CA ASP A 81 -26.24 -4.50 -10.45
C ASP A 81 -25.26 -4.62 -9.27
N ASP A 82 -24.39 -5.64 -9.26
CA ASP A 82 -23.39 -5.80 -8.20
C ASP A 82 -22.32 -4.69 -8.24
N ARG A 83 -21.95 -4.24 -9.44
CA ARG A 83 -21.01 -3.12 -9.61
C ARG A 83 -21.63 -1.79 -9.18
N VAL A 84 -22.88 -1.55 -9.54
CA VAL A 84 -23.64 -0.35 -9.11
C VAL A 84 -23.81 -0.38 -7.60
N ARG A 85 -24.30 -1.49 -7.03
CA ARG A 85 -24.46 -1.67 -5.58
C ARG A 85 -23.20 -1.38 -4.80
N GLY A 86 -22.08 -1.89 -5.26
CA GLY A 86 -20.84 -1.70 -4.51
C GLY A 86 -20.25 -0.30 -4.64
N LEU A 87 -20.43 0.38 -5.80
CA LEU A 87 -20.08 1.80 -5.93
C LEU A 87 -20.91 2.65 -4.97
N ASP A 88 -22.20 2.37 -4.87
CA ASP A 88 -23.12 3.05 -3.93
C ASP A 88 -22.72 2.78 -2.46
N LEU A 89 -22.17 1.59 -2.16
CA LEU A 89 -21.64 1.24 -0.86
C LEU A 89 -20.25 1.83 -0.57
N GLY A 90 -19.64 2.51 -1.54
CA GLY A 90 -18.36 3.20 -1.37
C GLY A 90 -17.12 2.35 -1.65
N ALA A 91 -17.21 1.36 -2.55
CA ALA A 91 -16.02 0.76 -3.16
C ALA A 91 -15.30 1.77 -4.06
N ASP A 92 -13.99 1.67 -4.14
CA ASP A 92 -13.19 2.58 -4.95
C ASP A 92 -12.93 2.04 -6.35
N ASP A 93 -12.89 0.71 -6.54
CA ASP A 93 -12.74 0.05 -7.83
C ASP A 93 -13.20 -1.42 -7.77
N TYR A 94 -13.34 -2.03 -8.95
CA TYR A 94 -13.76 -3.42 -9.15
C TYR A 94 -12.85 -4.13 -10.11
N LEU A 95 -12.58 -5.41 -9.82
CA LEU A 95 -11.86 -6.30 -10.70
C LEU A 95 -12.61 -7.63 -10.81
N ARG A 96 -12.92 -8.01 -12.05
CA ARG A 96 -13.62 -9.25 -12.34
C ARG A 96 -12.67 -10.45 -12.33
N LYS A 97 -13.07 -11.55 -11.69
CA LYS A 97 -12.44 -12.87 -11.80
C LYS A 97 -12.96 -13.62 -13.04
N PRO A 98 -12.10 -14.27 -13.85
CA PRO A 98 -10.64 -14.26 -13.78
C PRO A 98 -10.06 -12.95 -14.31
N PHE A 99 -8.91 -12.54 -13.80
CA PHE A 99 -8.22 -11.31 -14.18
C PHE A 99 -6.75 -11.57 -14.53
N GLU A 100 -6.20 -10.69 -15.33
CA GLU A 100 -4.77 -10.70 -15.64
C GLU A 100 -3.96 -10.06 -14.50
N PRO A 101 -2.78 -10.62 -14.15
CA PRO A 101 -1.91 -10.07 -13.11
C PRO A 101 -1.61 -8.58 -13.30
N GLN A 102 -1.37 -8.16 -14.54
CA GLN A 102 -1.07 -6.76 -14.88
C GLN A 102 -2.25 -5.82 -14.61
N GLU A 103 -3.49 -6.30 -14.79
CA GLU A 103 -4.70 -5.51 -14.50
C GLU A 103 -4.84 -5.29 -12.99
N LEU A 104 -4.66 -6.35 -12.18
CA LEU A 104 -4.69 -6.23 -10.72
C LEU A 104 -3.64 -5.21 -10.24
N GLU A 105 -2.39 -5.33 -10.70
CA GLU A 105 -1.33 -4.39 -10.32
C GLU A 105 -1.66 -2.95 -10.72
N ALA A 106 -2.20 -2.73 -11.91
CA ALA A 106 -2.57 -1.40 -12.38
C ALA A 106 -3.66 -0.78 -11.51
N ARG A 107 -4.68 -1.55 -11.12
CA ARG A 107 -5.77 -1.10 -10.24
C ARG A 107 -5.29 -0.82 -8.81
N VAL A 108 -4.46 -1.70 -8.27
CA VAL A 108 -3.86 -1.52 -6.94
C VAL A 108 -2.99 -0.25 -6.90
N ARG A 109 -2.22 0.04 -7.95
CA ARG A 109 -1.49 1.32 -8.08
C ARG A 109 -2.44 2.51 -8.17
N ALA A 110 -3.55 2.38 -8.93
CA ALA A 110 -4.54 3.46 -9.08
C ALA A 110 -5.21 3.83 -7.74
N LEU A 111 -5.54 2.84 -6.91
CA LEU A 111 -6.10 3.06 -5.57
C LEU A 111 -5.15 3.81 -4.64
N GLY A 112 -3.85 3.58 -4.76
CA GLY A 112 -2.84 4.27 -3.93
C GLY A 112 -2.79 5.78 -4.17
N ARG A 113 -3.23 6.27 -5.34
CA ARG A 113 -3.25 7.70 -5.69
C ARG A 113 -4.32 8.51 -4.93
N ARG A 114 -5.40 7.87 -4.50
CA ARG A 114 -6.56 8.57 -3.90
C ARG A 114 -6.37 9.00 -2.44
N ARG A 115 -5.43 8.41 -1.70
CA ARG A 115 -5.27 8.65 -0.26
C ARG A 115 -4.47 9.90 0.10
N GLY A 116 -3.76 10.52 -0.86
CA GLY A 116 -2.88 11.67 -0.59
C GLY A 116 -3.53 13.05 -0.65
N GLY A 117 -4.82 13.15 -0.95
CA GLY A 117 -5.49 14.46 -1.11
C GLY A 117 -5.01 15.27 -2.32
N ASP A 118 -3.94 14.82 -2.99
CA ASP A 118 -3.36 15.42 -4.17
C ASP A 118 -3.50 14.46 -5.36
N PRO A 119 -4.17 14.85 -6.44
CA PRO A 119 -4.31 14.05 -7.66
C PRO A 119 -2.97 13.88 -8.40
N THR A 120 -1.92 14.55 -7.96
CA THR A 120 -0.61 14.43 -8.61
C THR A 120 0.00 13.05 -8.32
N PRO A 121 0.42 12.34 -9.36
CA PRO A 121 1.11 11.06 -9.18
C PRO A 121 2.52 11.24 -8.61
N GLU A 122 2.91 12.44 -8.27
CA GLU A 122 4.26 12.81 -7.86
C GLU A 122 4.30 13.33 -6.43
N ILE A 123 5.29 12.85 -5.66
CA ILE A 123 5.68 13.45 -4.38
C ILE A 123 6.94 14.25 -4.65
N THR A 124 6.93 15.52 -4.28
CA THR A 124 8.11 16.38 -4.37
C THR A 124 8.55 16.85 -2.98
N VAL A 125 9.83 16.65 -2.66
CA VAL A 125 10.45 17.10 -1.41
C VAL A 125 11.79 17.75 -1.75
N GLY A 126 11.82 19.06 -1.82
CA GLY A 126 12.97 19.79 -2.32
C GLY A 126 13.36 19.32 -3.72
N PRO A 127 14.62 18.87 -3.97
CA PRO A 127 15.07 18.40 -5.26
C PRO A 127 14.64 16.95 -5.58
N LEU A 128 14.05 16.22 -4.63
CA LEU A 128 13.56 14.85 -4.82
C LEU A 128 12.17 14.85 -5.43
N THR A 129 11.99 14.11 -6.52
CA THR A 129 10.69 13.80 -7.12
C THR A 129 10.49 12.29 -7.18
N ILE A 130 9.32 11.81 -6.76
CA ILE A 130 8.94 10.40 -6.82
C ILE A 130 7.63 10.28 -7.60
N ASN A 131 7.64 9.59 -8.73
CA ASN A 131 6.44 9.28 -9.49
C ASN A 131 5.83 7.96 -9.01
N ARG A 132 4.75 8.05 -8.25
CA ARG A 132 4.04 6.90 -7.67
C ARG A 132 3.40 5.96 -8.71
N SER A 133 3.15 6.47 -9.91
CA SER A 133 2.53 5.67 -10.97
C SER A 133 3.53 4.75 -11.64
N THR A 134 4.76 5.22 -11.85
CA THR A 134 5.82 4.48 -12.52
C THR A 134 6.81 3.83 -11.55
N GLY A 135 6.87 4.31 -10.28
CA GLY A 135 7.91 3.96 -9.34
C GLY A 135 9.26 4.62 -9.64
N ALA A 136 9.29 5.56 -10.57
CA ALA A 136 10.49 6.32 -10.87
C ALA A 136 10.73 7.38 -9.80
N ALA A 137 11.99 7.60 -9.45
CA ALA A 137 12.40 8.68 -8.56
C ALA A 137 13.66 9.35 -9.12
N ASP A 138 13.77 10.65 -8.91
CA ASP A 138 14.95 11.42 -9.26
C ASP A 138 15.27 12.48 -8.20
N VAL A 139 16.52 12.95 -8.20
CA VAL A 139 17.00 14.09 -7.41
C VAL A 139 17.58 15.11 -8.38
N ALA A 140 16.93 16.27 -8.50
CA ALA A 140 17.34 17.34 -9.40
C ALA A 140 17.52 16.86 -10.87
N GLY A 141 16.64 15.95 -11.34
CA GLY A 141 16.71 15.34 -12.66
C GLY A 141 17.68 14.16 -12.82
N ARG A 142 18.43 13.81 -11.77
CA ARG A 142 19.28 12.61 -11.74
C ARG A 142 18.45 11.41 -11.29
N ALA A 143 18.14 10.50 -12.21
CA ALA A 143 17.37 9.30 -11.89
C ALA A 143 18.04 8.45 -10.80
N LEU A 144 17.23 7.95 -9.87
CA LEU A 144 17.65 7.06 -8.81
C LEU A 144 17.34 5.61 -9.17
N ASP A 145 18.36 4.75 -9.17
CA ASP A 145 18.16 3.30 -9.26
C ASP A 145 17.77 2.75 -7.88
N LEU A 146 16.47 2.67 -7.60
CA LEU A 146 15.93 2.20 -6.34
C LEU A 146 15.41 0.77 -6.46
N ARG A 147 15.81 -0.07 -5.52
CA ARG A 147 15.14 -1.36 -5.32
C ARG A 147 13.76 -1.11 -4.73
N ARG A 148 12.80 -2.02 -4.96
CA ARG A 148 11.40 -1.87 -4.55
C ARG A 148 11.21 -1.50 -3.07
N ARG A 149 11.91 -2.18 -2.15
CA ARG A 149 11.85 -1.86 -0.72
C ARG A 149 12.50 -0.52 -0.36
N GLU A 150 13.52 -0.10 -1.09
CA GLU A 150 14.12 1.23 -0.93
C GLU A 150 13.13 2.31 -1.36
N LEU A 151 12.42 2.09 -2.49
CA LEU A 151 11.36 2.99 -2.95
C LEU A 151 10.23 3.07 -1.92
N ALA A 152 9.76 1.93 -1.38
CA ALA A 152 8.70 1.91 -0.38
C ALA A 152 9.08 2.68 0.90
N VAL A 153 10.31 2.50 1.41
CA VAL A 153 10.83 3.30 2.53
C VAL A 153 10.88 4.78 2.18
N LEU A 154 11.37 5.12 0.99
CA LEU A 154 11.49 6.51 0.55
C LEU A 154 10.12 7.17 0.38
N GLU A 155 9.15 6.49 -0.21
CA GLU A 155 7.77 6.97 -0.35
C GLU A 155 7.10 7.20 1.01
N SER A 156 7.27 6.27 1.96
CA SER A 156 6.74 6.41 3.32
C SER A 156 7.29 7.65 4.01
N LEU A 157 8.59 7.88 3.90
CA LEU A 157 9.26 9.05 4.47
C LEU A 157 8.88 10.35 3.75
N ALA A 158 8.84 10.33 2.41
CA ALA A 158 8.56 11.51 1.60
C ALA A 158 7.11 12.00 1.75
N THR A 159 6.15 11.08 1.87
CA THR A 159 4.73 11.44 2.15
C THR A 159 4.58 12.16 3.49
N ARG A 160 5.53 11.95 4.42
CA ARG A 160 5.55 12.54 5.77
C ARG A 160 6.80 13.39 6.00
N ALA A 161 7.28 14.06 4.94
CA ALA A 161 8.49 14.87 5.01
C ALA A 161 8.42 15.89 6.17
N GLY A 162 9.49 16.03 6.93
CA GLY A 162 9.54 16.85 8.13
C GLY A 162 8.92 16.23 9.39
N GLN A 163 8.31 15.03 9.28
CA GLN A 163 7.75 14.30 10.42
C GLN A 163 8.57 13.06 10.72
N VAL A 164 8.57 12.64 12.00
CA VAL A 164 9.21 11.40 12.40
C VAL A 164 8.29 10.23 12.07
N VAL A 165 8.78 9.30 11.27
CA VAL A 165 8.09 8.06 10.94
C VAL A 165 8.61 6.96 11.86
N PRO A 166 7.77 6.39 12.74
CA PRO A 166 8.16 5.32 13.64
C PRO A 166 8.71 4.12 12.87
N ARG A 167 9.67 3.43 13.48
CA ARG A 167 10.30 2.27 12.86
C ARG A 167 9.32 1.14 12.60
N GLU A 168 8.42 0.89 13.54
CA GLU A 168 7.38 -0.13 13.46
C GLU A 168 6.45 0.14 12.28
N LEU A 169 6.09 1.40 12.06
CA LEU A 169 5.28 1.80 10.92
C LEU A 169 6.00 1.52 9.59
N LEU A 170 7.30 1.85 9.49
CA LEU A 170 8.10 1.53 8.30
C LEU A 170 8.20 0.02 8.07
N ILE A 171 8.35 -0.77 9.13
CA ILE A 171 8.37 -2.23 9.02
C ILE A 171 7.03 -2.73 8.48
N GLY A 172 5.91 -2.31 9.06
CA GLY A 172 4.58 -2.71 8.61
C GLY A 172 4.29 -2.31 7.16
N GLU A 173 4.65 -1.08 6.75
CA GLU A 173 4.42 -0.59 5.38
C GLU A 173 5.32 -1.26 4.33
N VAL A 174 6.54 -1.72 4.71
CA VAL A 174 7.54 -2.25 3.78
C VAL A 174 7.58 -3.77 3.73
N PHE A 175 7.26 -4.45 4.84
CA PHE A 175 7.40 -5.91 4.95
C PHE A 175 6.07 -6.63 5.24
N GLY A 176 5.06 -5.95 5.84
CA GLY A 176 3.85 -6.59 6.37
C GLY A 176 4.11 -7.28 7.72
N PHE A 177 3.03 -7.75 8.35
CA PHE A 177 3.10 -8.34 9.70
C PHE A 177 3.58 -9.80 9.70
N ASP A 178 3.38 -10.53 8.60
CA ASP A 178 3.69 -11.96 8.50
C ASP A 178 5.13 -12.27 8.06
N GLU A 179 5.90 -11.28 7.64
CA GLU A 179 7.28 -11.50 7.20
C GLU A 179 8.24 -11.39 8.39
N PRO A 180 9.02 -12.44 8.72
CA PRO A 180 10.02 -12.34 9.77
C PRO A 180 11.10 -11.33 9.36
N VAL A 181 11.08 -10.18 9.97
CA VAL A 181 11.98 -9.06 9.66
C VAL A 181 13.12 -9.02 10.67
N GLY A 182 14.34 -9.13 10.17
CA GLY A 182 15.53 -8.94 11.01
C GLY A 182 15.56 -7.53 11.63
N SER A 183 16.12 -7.45 12.85
CA SER A 183 16.18 -6.19 13.62
C SER A 183 16.80 -5.00 12.88
N ASN A 184 17.55 -5.22 11.80
CA ASN A 184 18.29 -4.18 11.06
C ASN A 184 17.77 -3.94 9.63
N ALA A 185 16.58 -4.49 9.29
CA ALA A 185 16.10 -4.45 7.90
C ALA A 185 15.89 -3.02 7.39
N ILE A 186 15.29 -2.14 8.18
CA ILE A 186 15.08 -0.74 7.80
C ILE A 186 16.40 0.03 7.74
N GLU A 187 17.32 -0.20 8.69
CA GLU A 187 18.63 0.46 8.71
C GLU A 187 19.43 0.24 7.43
N VAL A 188 19.38 -0.97 6.90
CA VAL A 188 20.07 -1.31 5.63
C VAL A 188 19.50 -0.50 4.47
N HIS A 189 18.16 -0.37 4.38
CA HIS A 189 17.52 0.42 3.34
C HIS A 189 17.78 1.90 3.51
N VAL A 190 17.70 2.44 4.73
CA VAL A 190 17.99 3.84 5.02
C VAL A 190 19.45 4.19 4.69
N THR A 191 20.40 3.31 5.03
CA THR A 191 21.81 3.52 4.71
C THR A 191 22.04 3.60 3.20
N ARG A 192 21.43 2.70 2.43
CA ARG A 192 21.50 2.73 0.97
C ARG A 192 20.84 3.96 0.36
N LEU A 193 19.66 4.35 0.89
CA LEU A 193 18.96 5.55 0.45
C LEU A 193 19.77 6.81 0.68
N ARG A 194 20.42 6.95 1.83
CA ARG A 194 21.32 8.08 2.11
C ARG A 194 22.41 8.21 1.04
N GLY A 195 23.04 7.09 0.67
CA GLY A 195 24.04 7.09 -0.40
C GLY A 195 23.50 7.47 -1.76
N LYS A 196 22.25 7.06 -2.09
CA LYS A 196 21.63 7.33 -3.38
C LYS A 196 21.08 8.76 -3.48
N LEU A 197 20.57 9.32 -2.39
CA LEU A 197 20.07 10.70 -2.32
C LEU A 197 21.22 11.72 -2.38
N ALA A 198 22.37 11.40 -1.84
CA ALA A 198 23.53 12.30 -1.83
C ALA A 198 24.05 12.61 -3.25
N PRO A 199 24.70 13.80 -3.46
CA PRO A 199 24.84 14.88 -2.47
C PRO A 199 23.62 15.81 -2.40
N ASP A 200 22.79 15.86 -3.44
CA ASP A 200 21.84 16.95 -3.70
C ASP A 200 20.42 16.67 -3.16
N GLY A 201 20.14 15.46 -2.72
CA GLY A 201 18.82 15.06 -2.22
C GLY A 201 18.61 15.38 -0.75
N PRO A 202 17.33 15.27 -0.28
CA PRO A 202 16.98 15.52 1.10
C PRO A 202 17.64 14.49 2.03
N GLY A 203 18.09 14.95 3.21
CA GLY A 203 18.72 14.10 4.22
C GLY A 203 17.68 13.20 4.92
N ILE A 204 18.09 11.97 5.26
CA ILE A 204 17.31 11.12 6.16
C ILE A 204 17.95 11.13 7.53
N ARG A 205 17.26 11.69 8.53
CA ARG A 205 17.74 11.71 9.93
C ARG A 205 17.26 10.49 10.68
N THR A 206 18.10 9.99 11.59
CA THR A 206 17.72 8.99 12.57
C THR A 206 17.29 9.68 13.86
N VAL A 207 16.06 9.41 14.30
CA VAL A 207 15.57 9.82 15.63
C VAL A 207 15.72 8.61 16.55
N ARG A 208 16.76 8.63 17.40
CA ARG A 208 17.14 7.49 18.23
C ARG A 208 15.96 6.99 19.08
N GLY A 209 15.70 5.69 19.06
CA GLY A 209 14.63 5.02 19.80
C GLY A 209 13.22 5.25 19.24
N VAL A 210 13.05 6.01 18.14
CA VAL A 210 11.74 6.31 17.55
C VAL A 210 11.67 5.87 16.10
N GLY A 211 12.55 6.36 15.22
CA GLY A 211 12.42 6.06 13.79
C GLY A 211 13.28 6.98 12.91
N TYR A 212 12.74 7.37 11.77
CA TYR A 212 13.44 8.14 10.76
C TYR A 212 12.58 9.32 10.28
N MET A 213 13.25 10.36 9.78
CA MET A 213 12.63 11.54 9.23
C MET A 213 13.36 11.96 7.96
N LEU A 214 12.63 12.24 6.90
CA LEU A 214 13.15 12.90 5.70
C LEU A 214 13.08 14.41 5.91
N ASP A 215 14.16 15.13 5.62
CA ASP A 215 14.18 16.59 5.70
C ASP A 215 13.19 17.17 4.67
N ALA A 216 12.46 18.21 5.07
CA ALA A 216 11.41 18.83 4.24
C ALA A 216 11.95 19.92 3.26
N GLN A 217 13.27 20.12 3.22
CA GLN A 217 13.91 21.14 2.36
C GLN A 217 14.82 20.50 1.34
#